data_f0ea90e3667d75776bd6f3090aaec559
#
_entry.id   f0ea90e3667d75776bd6f3090aaec559
#
_cell.length_a   1.000
_cell.length_b   1.000
_cell.length_c   1.000
_cell.angle_alpha   90.00
_cell.angle_beta   90.00
_cell.angle_gamma   90.00
#
_symmetry.space_group_name_H-M   'P 1'
#
loop_
_entity.id
_entity.type
_entity.pdbx_description
1 polymer ?
#
loop_
_entity_poly.entity_id
_entity_poly.type
_entity_poly.pdbx_seq_one_letter_code
_entity_poly.pdbx_strand_id
1 'polypeptide(L)'
;MNESSAIDDGGENTIKKLNLQDALTLAVHLQQQNQHAEAEALFCRILEVMPDNADALHYYGLTNYFQGDIEKGIERIKSALSFAPDYTQAHNNLGNIYLIKKEYEKAEKCYRKVLELDPEFQAALNNLVVVLKESDRIVEAIDTLLHAIQADTCLKMHYQNLGQIFRQKGELMNALELYHNELKQRPFNPDIYLLLSRSLKLSGEDDSAVHCLEKLLELDPGNPLAQHNLSAYTGKNVPTRADDDYVRKTFDRFAGSFDLVLQRLDYKAPFLIEKAFLEIAKSAKPSLAVLDAGCGTGLCGPLLRPRANRLTGVDLSSRMLGLAKERQVYDELVEAELTAYLQQSNAAYDVIVSADVLCYFGDLLPVLTACIQALKPEGYLIFTVEKLMTEFELGYRLNHHGRFSHSQHYIESTLADAGFNVIKLETVVLRLESGEPVEGYLITVNNSMLDAHTALSNWS
;
A
#
# COMPACT_ATOMS: atom_id res chain seq x y z
N MET A 1 -16.39 13.49 -45.91
CA MET A 1 -16.57 12.15 -46.50
C MET A 1 -15.91 11.18 -45.52
N ASN A 2 -16.70 10.40 -44.79
CA ASN A 2 -16.18 9.46 -43.82
C ASN A 2 -15.73 8.20 -44.57
N GLU A 3 -14.44 8.07 -44.78
CA GLU A 3 -13.87 6.77 -45.15
C GLU A 3 -13.76 5.90 -43.87
N SER A 4 -14.72 4.97 -43.75
CA SER A 4 -14.66 3.92 -42.73
C SER A 4 -13.64 2.87 -43.19
N SER A 5 -12.38 3.03 -42.79
CA SER A 5 -11.41 1.95 -42.86
C SER A 5 -11.74 0.91 -41.79
N ALA A 6 -12.10 -0.29 -42.20
CA ALA A 6 -12.47 -1.36 -41.29
C ALA A 6 -11.23 -2.21 -40.91
N ILE A 7 -11.09 -2.49 -39.64
CA ILE A 7 -10.04 -3.38 -39.08
C ILE A 7 -10.71 -4.69 -38.65
N ASP A 8 -10.11 -5.82 -38.98
CA ASP A 8 -10.55 -7.18 -38.63
C ASP A 8 -9.86 -7.66 -37.35
N ASP A 9 -10.57 -8.24 -36.41
CA ASP A 9 -10.08 -8.60 -35.04
C ASP A 9 -9.38 -9.97 -34.96
N GLY A 10 -9.29 -10.73 -36.06
CA GLY A 10 -8.46 -11.94 -36.13
C GLY A 10 -8.93 -13.19 -35.38
N GLY A 11 -10.12 -13.18 -34.80
CA GLY A 11 -10.73 -14.35 -34.13
C GLY A 11 -11.71 -15.10 -35.05
N GLU A 12 -11.58 -16.40 -35.21
CA GLU A 12 -12.53 -17.24 -35.93
C GLU A 12 -13.91 -17.18 -35.28
N ASN A 13 -14.84 -16.58 -35.98
CA ASN A 13 -16.29 -16.45 -35.84
C ASN A 13 -16.81 -15.08 -35.41
N THR A 14 -17.31 -14.39 -36.42
CA THR A 14 -17.93 -13.07 -36.52
C THR A 14 -16.93 -11.93 -36.70
N ILE A 15 -16.56 -11.68 -37.94
CA ILE A 15 -15.85 -10.47 -38.38
C ILE A 15 -16.79 -9.27 -38.15
N LYS A 16 -16.73 -8.67 -36.94
CA LYS A 16 -17.23 -7.33 -36.70
C LYS A 16 -16.20 -6.37 -37.29
N LYS A 17 -16.57 -5.64 -38.36
CA LYS A 17 -15.77 -4.50 -38.80
C LYS A 17 -15.79 -3.43 -37.73
N LEU A 18 -14.72 -3.32 -36.98
CA LEU A 18 -14.51 -2.24 -36.00
C LEU A 18 -14.15 -0.95 -36.76
N ASN A 19 -14.75 0.17 -36.38
CA ASN A 19 -14.20 1.45 -36.82
C ASN A 19 -12.91 1.74 -36.05
N LEU A 20 -12.14 2.72 -36.47
CA LEU A 20 -10.83 3.05 -35.90
C LEU A 20 -10.92 3.40 -34.39
N GLN A 21 -11.95 4.13 -34.00
CA GLN A 21 -12.16 4.53 -32.63
C GLN A 21 -12.49 3.34 -31.71
N ASP A 22 -13.32 2.42 -32.17
CA ASP A 22 -13.66 1.20 -31.44
C ASP A 22 -12.44 0.28 -31.30
N ALA A 23 -11.62 0.19 -32.37
CA ALA A 23 -10.37 -0.58 -32.31
C ALA A 23 -9.36 -0.01 -31.33
N LEU A 24 -9.22 1.33 -31.27
CA LEU A 24 -8.37 2.01 -30.31
C LEU A 24 -8.88 1.78 -28.87
N THR A 25 -10.17 1.94 -28.64
CA THR A 25 -10.80 1.70 -27.35
C THR A 25 -10.60 0.26 -26.87
N LEU A 26 -10.78 -0.71 -27.76
CA LEU A 26 -10.54 -2.11 -27.48
C LEU A 26 -9.07 -2.39 -27.15
N ALA A 27 -8.14 -1.83 -27.93
CA ALA A 27 -6.70 -2.00 -27.69
C ALA A 27 -6.26 -1.45 -26.32
N VAL A 28 -6.77 -0.26 -25.95
CA VAL A 28 -6.52 0.34 -24.60
C VAL A 28 -7.12 -0.52 -23.50
N HIS A 29 -8.33 -1.06 -23.70
CA HIS A 29 -8.97 -1.95 -22.74
C HIS A 29 -8.18 -3.26 -22.54
N LEU A 30 -7.72 -3.89 -23.61
CA LEU A 30 -6.86 -5.07 -23.55
C LEU A 30 -5.54 -4.79 -22.83
N GLN A 31 -4.93 -3.62 -23.06
CA GLN A 31 -3.73 -3.20 -22.35
C GLN A 31 -3.99 -3.08 -20.84
N GLN A 32 -5.11 -2.48 -20.44
CA GLN A 32 -5.51 -2.34 -19.03
C GLN A 32 -5.78 -3.70 -18.37
N GLN A 33 -6.16 -4.71 -19.17
CA GLN A 33 -6.33 -6.10 -18.72
C GLN A 33 -5.03 -6.91 -18.75
N ASN A 34 -3.87 -6.26 -18.97
CA ASN A 34 -2.56 -6.92 -19.15
C ASN A 34 -2.49 -7.91 -20.33
N GLN A 35 -3.42 -7.83 -21.28
CA GLN A 35 -3.41 -8.59 -22.53
C GLN A 35 -2.55 -7.86 -23.57
N HIS A 36 -1.25 -7.75 -23.26
CA HIS A 36 -0.34 -6.88 -24.00
C HIS A 36 -0.11 -7.32 -25.45
N ALA A 37 -0.11 -8.64 -25.73
CA ALA A 37 0.11 -9.16 -27.09
C ALA A 37 -1.07 -8.83 -28.01
N GLU A 38 -2.30 -8.98 -27.54
CA GLU A 38 -3.51 -8.66 -28.28
C GLU A 38 -3.65 -7.14 -28.49
N ALA A 39 -3.35 -6.35 -27.46
CA ALA A 39 -3.31 -4.89 -27.54
C ALA A 39 -2.28 -4.42 -28.59
N GLU A 40 -1.07 -4.97 -28.56
CA GLU A 40 -0.01 -4.68 -29.53
C GLU A 40 -0.44 -4.95 -30.94
N ALA A 41 -1.06 -6.12 -31.22
CA ALA A 41 -1.55 -6.48 -32.56
C ALA A 41 -2.56 -5.46 -33.10
N LEU A 42 -3.46 -4.96 -32.24
CA LEU A 42 -4.43 -3.92 -32.61
C LEU A 42 -3.75 -2.56 -32.83
N PHE A 43 -2.83 -2.13 -31.98
CA PHE A 43 -2.08 -0.89 -32.20
C PHE A 43 -1.27 -0.91 -33.49
N CYS A 44 -0.61 -2.04 -33.83
CA CYS A 44 0.08 -2.19 -35.10
C CYS A 44 -0.87 -1.99 -36.30
N ARG A 45 -2.04 -2.63 -36.28
CA ARG A 45 -3.03 -2.49 -37.35
C ARG A 45 -3.61 -1.09 -37.47
N ILE A 46 -3.82 -0.40 -36.35
CA ILE A 46 -4.24 1.01 -36.34
C ILE A 46 -3.17 1.87 -37.03
N LEU A 47 -1.89 1.67 -36.67
CA LEU A 47 -0.79 2.45 -37.22
C LEU A 47 -0.43 2.10 -38.68
N GLU A 48 -0.80 0.92 -39.19
CA GLU A 48 -0.74 0.61 -40.62
C GLU A 48 -1.70 1.49 -41.43
N VAL A 49 -2.86 1.84 -40.84
CA VAL A 49 -3.88 2.67 -41.50
C VAL A 49 -3.64 4.17 -41.23
N MET A 50 -3.23 4.52 -40.01
CA MET A 50 -2.97 5.89 -39.53
C MET A 50 -1.63 5.96 -38.78
N PRO A 51 -0.50 6.09 -39.49
CA PRO A 51 0.84 6.09 -38.90
C PRO A 51 1.09 7.26 -37.97
N ASP A 52 0.32 8.33 -38.05
CA ASP A 52 0.41 9.57 -37.26
C ASP A 52 -0.60 9.62 -36.10
N ASN A 53 -1.32 8.52 -35.83
CA ASN A 53 -2.27 8.47 -34.74
C ASN A 53 -1.54 8.53 -33.39
N ALA A 54 -1.56 9.71 -32.77
CA ALA A 54 -0.83 9.98 -31.53
C ALA A 54 -1.30 9.12 -30.35
N ASP A 55 -2.59 8.83 -30.24
CA ASP A 55 -3.13 7.96 -29.18
C ASP A 55 -2.62 6.53 -29.34
N ALA A 56 -2.69 5.97 -30.56
CA ALA A 56 -2.20 4.62 -30.82
C ALA A 56 -0.69 4.51 -30.54
N LEU A 57 0.10 5.49 -30.96
CA LEU A 57 1.55 5.54 -30.69
C LEU A 57 1.83 5.62 -29.19
N HIS A 58 1.11 6.48 -28.46
CA HIS A 58 1.27 6.63 -27.04
C HIS A 58 0.95 5.35 -26.28
N TYR A 59 -0.23 4.76 -26.46
CA TYR A 59 -0.64 3.55 -25.75
C TYR A 59 0.18 2.32 -26.18
N TYR A 60 0.58 2.24 -27.44
CA TYR A 60 1.52 1.20 -27.88
C TYR A 60 2.89 1.35 -27.21
N GLY A 61 3.35 2.59 -27.05
CA GLY A 61 4.57 2.86 -26.28
C GLY A 61 4.47 2.39 -24.82
N LEU A 62 3.34 2.61 -24.16
CA LEU A 62 3.08 2.08 -22.84
C LEU A 62 3.01 0.55 -22.80
N THR A 63 2.41 -0.09 -23.82
CA THR A 63 2.38 -1.55 -23.95
C THR A 63 3.80 -2.12 -24.01
N ASN A 64 4.69 -1.54 -24.81
CA ASN A 64 6.09 -1.97 -24.86
C ASN A 64 6.82 -1.76 -23.53
N TYR A 65 6.55 -0.65 -22.84
CA TYR A 65 7.09 -0.41 -21.52
C TYR A 65 6.67 -1.51 -20.53
N PHE A 66 5.38 -1.88 -20.48
CA PHE A 66 4.88 -2.94 -19.61
C PHE A 66 5.40 -4.34 -19.97
N GLN A 67 5.74 -4.57 -21.24
CA GLN A 67 6.41 -5.79 -21.72
C GLN A 67 7.91 -5.81 -21.41
N GLY A 68 8.46 -4.73 -20.86
CA GLY A 68 9.89 -4.61 -20.50
C GLY A 68 10.76 -3.99 -21.60
N ASP A 69 10.21 -3.65 -22.78
CA ASP A 69 10.95 -2.98 -23.86
C ASP A 69 10.86 -1.44 -23.69
N ILE A 70 11.58 -0.97 -22.67
CA ILE A 70 11.51 0.43 -22.23
C ILE A 70 11.93 1.40 -23.35
N GLU A 71 12.98 1.08 -24.10
CA GLU A 71 13.51 1.98 -25.14
C GLU A 71 12.52 2.15 -26.30
N LYS A 72 11.90 1.07 -26.77
CA LYS A 72 10.84 1.16 -27.78
C LYS A 72 9.62 1.92 -27.24
N GLY A 73 9.28 1.71 -25.95
CA GLY A 73 8.22 2.47 -25.31
C GLY A 73 8.47 3.97 -25.38
N ILE A 74 9.68 4.41 -25.00
CA ILE A 74 10.11 5.82 -25.06
C ILE A 74 10.05 6.34 -26.51
N GLU A 75 10.58 5.59 -27.48
CA GLU A 75 10.61 5.99 -28.89
C GLU A 75 9.19 6.24 -29.43
N ARG A 76 8.25 5.32 -29.18
CA ARG A 76 6.87 5.46 -29.61
C ARG A 76 6.14 6.63 -28.95
N ILE A 77 6.32 6.82 -27.64
CA ILE A 77 5.72 7.97 -26.96
C ILE A 77 6.30 9.29 -27.51
N LYS A 78 7.60 9.35 -27.83
CA LYS A 78 8.20 10.51 -28.50
C LYS A 78 7.64 10.71 -29.92
N SER A 79 7.40 9.64 -30.65
CA SER A 79 6.73 9.72 -31.96
C SER A 79 5.31 10.27 -31.82
N ALA A 80 4.55 9.84 -30.81
CA ALA A 80 3.24 10.41 -30.49
C ALA A 80 3.32 11.92 -30.26
N LEU A 81 4.30 12.36 -29.46
CA LEU A 81 4.53 13.77 -29.12
C LEU A 81 5.03 14.60 -30.32
N SER A 82 5.63 13.97 -31.34
CA SER A 82 6.00 14.68 -32.58
C SER A 82 4.78 15.04 -33.43
N PHE A 83 3.71 14.23 -33.36
CA PHE A 83 2.45 14.49 -34.04
C PHE A 83 1.46 15.32 -33.19
N ALA A 84 1.51 15.16 -31.87
CA ALA A 84 0.69 15.89 -30.92
C ALA A 84 1.57 16.49 -29.79
N PRO A 85 2.24 17.64 -30.02
CA PRO A 85 3.16 18.24 -29.05
C PRO A 85 2.52 18.65 -27.72
N ASP A 86 1.21 18.87 -27.70
CA ASP A 86 0.46 19.28 -26.51
C ASP A 86 -0.29 18.11 -25.85
N TYR A 87 0.11 16.88 -26.15
CA TYR A 87 -0.48 15.68 -25.56
C TYR A 87 -0.02 15.49 -24.11
N THR A 88 -0.73 16.13 -23.18
CA THR A 88 -0.42 16.21 -21.74
C THR A 88 -0.17 14.84 -21.12
N GLN A 89 -1.05 13.86 -21.39
CA GLN A 89 -0.94 12.52 -20.82
C GLN A 89 0.33 11.77 -21.31
N ALA A 90 0.70 11.96 -22.60
CA ALA A 90 1.90 11.34 -23.15
C ALA A 90 3.17 11.94 -22.53
N HIS A 91 3.21 13.28 -22.32
CA HIS A 91 4.31 13.92 -21.57
C HIS A 91 4.40 13.40 -20.14
N ASN A 92 3.29 13.29 -19.42
CA ASN A 92 3.28 12.77 -18.05
C ASN A 92 3.82 11.33 -18.00
N ASN A 93 3.35 10.45 -18.87
CA ASN A 93 3.77 9.06 -18.89
C ASN A 93 5.24 8.90 -19.32
N LEU A 94 5.72 9.70 -20.26
CA LEU A 94 7.14 9.76 -20.61
C LEU A 94 8.00 10.22 -19.42
N GLY A 95 7.52 11.22 -18.68
CA GLY A 95 8.14 11.68 -17.45
C GLY A 95 8.24 10.57 -16.40
N ASN A 96 7.16 9.78 -16.21
CA ASN A 96 7.14 8.64 -15.29
C ASN A 96 8.19 7.59 -15.67
N ILE A 97 8.31 7.26 -16.96
CA ILE A 97 9.33 6.31 -17.45
C ILE A 97 10.73 6.83 -17.17
N TYR A 98 11.02 8.12 -17.43
CA TYR A 98 12.30 8.71 -17.12
C TYR A 98 12.61 8.78 -15.62
N LEU A 99 11.60 9.04 -14.78
CA LEU A 99 11.74 9.02 -13.32
C LEU A 99 12.16 7.63 -12.83
N ILE A 100 11.52 6.56 -13.32
CA ILE A 100 11.88 5.17 -13.00
C ILE A 100 13.30 4.83 -13.46
N LYS A 101 13.72 5.33 -14.62
CA LYS A 101 15.09 5.22 -15.12
C LYS A 101 16.09 6.10 -14.36
N LYS A 102 15.64 6.94 -13.43
CA LYS A 102 16.44 7.96 -12.72
C LYS A 102 17.09 9.00 -13.66
N GLU A 103 16.49 9.20 -14.83
CA GLU A 103 16.88 10.23 -15.78
C GLU A 103 16.16 11.55 -15.44
N TYR A 104 16.51 12.11 -14.26
CA TYR A 104 15.78 13.19 -13.59
C TYR A 104 15.61 14.45 -14.45
N GLU A 105 16.64 14.87 -15.19
CA GLU A 105 16.55 16.05 -16.07
C GLU A 105 15.51 15.87 -17.19
N LYS A 106 15.39 14.66 -17.73
CA LYS A 106 14.41 14.38 -18.79
C LYS A 106 13.00 14.28 -18.19
N ALA A 107 12.86 13.67 -17.04
CA ALA A 107 11.60 13.60 -16.31
C ALA A 107 11.09 15.01 -15.96
N GLU A 108 11.97 15.88 -15.45
CA GLU A 108 11.63 17.26 -15.14
C GLU A 108 11.10 18.03 -16.35
N LYS A 109 11.77 17.92 -17.51
CA LYS A 109 11.31 18.58 -18.75
C LYS A 109 9.90 18.13 -19.13
N CYS A 110 9.61 16.84 -18.98
CA CYS A 110 8.29 16.31 -19.28
C CYS A 110 7.22 16.87 -18.32
N TYR A 111 7.49 16.86 -17.00
CA TYR A 111 6.51 17.36 -16.03
C TYR A 111 6.32 18.87 -16.10
N ARG A 112 7.38 19.64 -16.36
CA ARG A 112 7.24 21.09 -16.59
C ARG A 112 6.40 21.39 -17.83
N LYS A 113 6.55 20.58 -18.91
CA LYS A 113 5.69 20.72 -20.09
C LYS A 113 4.23 20.38 -19.79
N VAL A 114 3.97 19.35 -18.97
CA VAL A 114 2.61 19.04 -18.50
C VAL A 114 2.03 20.23 -17.73
N LEU A 115 2.77 20.82 -16.80
CA LEU A 115 2.29 21.94 -15.97
C LEU A 115 2.18 23.26 -16.75
N GLU A 116 2.91 23.41 -17.86
CA GLU A 116 2.71 24.51 -18.82
C GLU A 116 1.37 24.37 -19.55
N LEU A 117 0.99 23.14 -19.93
CA LEU A 117 -0.25 22.85 -20.66
C LEU A 117 -1.48 22.78 -19.74
N ASP A 118 -1.29 22.21 -18.57
CA ASP A 118 -2.31 22.05 -17.52
C ASP A 118 -1.69 22.32 -16.14
N PRO A 119 -1.75 23.54 -15.64
CA PRO A 119 -1.20 23.91 -14.34
C PRO A 119 -1.80 23.15 -13.15
N GLU A 120 -3.00 22.57 -13.31
CA GLU A 120 -3.71 21.83 -12.27
C GLU A 120 -3.43 20.33 -12.31
N PHE A 121 -2.54 19.85 -13.19
CA PHE A 121 -2.23 18.42 -13.34
C PHE A 121 -1.42 17.89 -12.15
N GLN A 122 -2.15 17.47 -11.12
CA GLN A 122 -1.61 17.09 -9.80
C GLN A 122 -0.52 16.02 -9.86
N ALA A 123 -0.68 15.00 -10.70
CA ALA A 123 0.30 13.93 -10.81
C ALA A 123 1.66 14.46 -11.29
N ALA A 124 1.68 15.35 -12.28
CA ALA A 124 2.91 15.95 -12.78
C ALA A 124 3.58 16.85 -11.74
N LEU A 125 2.80 17.63 -10.98
CA LEU A 125 3.32 18.47 -9.92
C LEU A 125 3.99 17.64 -8.83
N ASN A 126 3.34 16.59 -8.35
CA ASN A 126 3.89 15.70 -7.34
C ASN A 126 5.16 15.00 -7.82
N ASN A 127 5.15 14.52 -9.07
CA ASN A 127 6.30 13.86 -9.65
C ASN A 127 7.46 14.84 -9.90
N LEU A 128 7.17 16.09 -10.27
CA LEU A 128 8.19 17.16 -10.36
C LEU A 128 8.85 17.38 -9.00
N VAL A 129 8.07 17.48 -7.93
CA VAL A 129 8.62 17.60 -6.56
C VAL A 129 9.50 16.41 -6.20
N VAL A 130 9.09 15.19 -6.57
CA VAL A 130 9.94 14.00 -6.37
C VAL A 130 11.25 14.13 -7.15
N VAL A 131 11.20 14.49 -8.42
CA VAL A 131 12.40 14.68 -9.26
C VAL A 131 13.34 15.72 -8.66
N LEU A 132 12.82 16.88 -8.23
CA LEU A 132 13.61 17.95 -7.63
C LEU A 132 14.26 17.49 -6.32
N LYS A 133 13.56 16.72 -5.51
CA LYS A 133 14.10 16.11 -4.27
C LYS A 133 15.23 15.13 -4.57
N GLU A 134 15.01 14.19 -5.50
CA GLU A 134 16.01 13.17 -5.86
C GLU A 134 17.24 13.80 -6.54
N SER A 135 17.11 15.03 -7.10
CA SER A 135 18.18 15.82 -7.68
C SER A 135 18.83 16.77 -6.67
N ASP A 136 18.52 16.66 -5.38
CA ASP A 136 18.97 17.55 -4.28
C ASP A 136 18.64 19.06 -4.46
N ARG A 137 17.65 19.36 -5.31
CA ARG A 137 17.14 20.72 -5.58
C ARG A 137 15.95 21.05 -4.69
N ILE A 138 16.16 20.95 -3.38
CA ILE A 138 15.13 21.05 -2.37
C ILE A 138 14.44 22.42 -2.32
N VAL A 139 15.20 23.50 -2.52
CA VAL A 139 14.65 24.86 -2.51
C VAL A 139 13.60 25.01 -3.62
N GLU A 140 13.91 24.54 -4.82
CA GLU A 140 12.98 24.59 -5.95
C GLU A 140 11.76 23.68 -5.73
N ALA A 141 11.92 22.54 -5.05
CA ALA A 141 10.80 21.69 -4.66
C ALA A 141 9.84 22.42 -3.70
N ILE A 142 10.39 23.16 -2.72
CA ILE A 142 9.63 24.00 -1.80
C ILE A 142 8.90 25.10 -2.56
N ASP A 143 9.61 25.85 -3.41
CA ASP A 143 9.02 26.95 -4.19
C ASP A 143 7.87 26.43 -5.10
N THR A 144 8.08 25.28 -5.74
CA THR A 144 7.04 24.62 -6.58
C THR A 144 5.78 24.32 -5.77
N LEU A 145 5.93 23.78 -4.56
CA LEU A 145 4.80 23.48 -3.67
C LEU A 145 4.13 24.75 -3.14
N LEU A 146 4.89 25.77 -2.77
CA LEU A 146 4.35 27.05 -2.29
C LEU A 146 3.54 27.74 -3.39
N HIS A 147 4.01 27.74 -4.64
CA HIS A 147 3.24 28.26 -5.77
C HIS A 147 1.93 27.51 -5.98
N ALA A 148 1.95 26.18 -5.88
CA ALA A 148 0.74 25.34 -5.99
C ALA A 148 -0.26 25.63 -4.85
N ILE A 149 0.22 25.84 -3.64
CA ILE A 149 -0.62 26.22 -2.49
C ILE A 149 -1.26 27.59 -2.72
N GLN A 150 -0.51 28.56 -3.24
CA GLN A 150 -1.06 29.90 -3.54
C GLN A 150 -2.15 29.86 -4.63
N ALA A 151 -2.02 28.94 -5.59
CA ALA A 151 -3.02 28.73 -6.63
C ALA A 151 -4.29 27.98 -6.18
N ASP A 152 -4.39 27.61 -4.90
CA ASP A 152 -5.52 26.88 -4.27
C ASP A 152 -5.81 25.48 -4.88
N THR A 153 -4.82 24.87 -5.51
CA THR A 153 -4.96 23.56 -6.14
C THR A 153 -4.55 22.44 -5.18
N CYS A 154 -5.47 21.52 -4.83
CA CYS A 154 -5.23 20.31 -4.00
C CYS A 154 -4.35 20.51 -2.74
N LEU A 155 -4.64 21.52 -1.98
CA LEU A 155 -3.90 22.02 -0.82
C LEU A 155 -3.35 20.96 0.13
N LYS A 156 -4.17 19.96 0.47
CA LYS A 156 -3.80 18.91 1.42
C LYS A 156 -2.49 18.18 1.05
N MET A 157 -2.36 17.76 -0.19
CA MET A 157 -1.20 16.99 -0.65
C MET A 157 0.05 17.85 -0.70
N HIS A 158 -0.09 19.12 -1.09
CA HIS A 158 1.02 20.07 -1.11
C HIS A 158 1.56 20.35 0.29
N TYR A 159 0.67 20.58 1.28
CA TYR A 159 1.08 20.73 2.68
C TYR A 159 1.75 19.46 3.22
N GLN A 160 1.24 18.27 2.87
CA GLN A 160 1.86 17.00 3.27
C GLN A 160 3.28 16.87 2.71
N ASN A 161 3.44 17.12 1.41
CA ASN A 161 4.73 17.03 0.74
C ASN A 161 5.72 18.06 1.29
N LEU A 162 5.28 19.30 1.49
CA LEU A 162 6.12 20.38 2.03
C LEU A 162 6.55 20.09 3.46
N GLY A 163 5.61 19.66 4.31
CA GLY A 163 5.92 19.24 5.68
C GLY A 163 6.86 18.04 5.74
N GLN A 164 6.77 17.10 4.81
CA GLN A 164 7.71 16.00 4.72
C GLN A 164 9.12 16.47 4.33
N ILE A 165 9.23 17.41 3.39
CA ILE A 165 10.51 18.00 3.01
C ILE A 165 11.16 18.71 4.20
N PHE A 166 10.41 19.55 4.92
CA PHE A 166 10.96 20.25 6.09
C PHE A 166 11.41 19.28 7.18
N ARG A 167 10.65 18.21 7.43
CA ARG A 167 11.06 17.18 8.41
C ARG A 167 12.33 16.44 8.00
N GLN A 168 12.48 16.11 6.72
CA GLN A 168 13.69 15.42 6.21
C GLN A 168 14.93 16.28 6.32
N LYS A 169 14.78 17.60 6.24
CA LYS A 169 15.89 18.57 6.43
C LYS A 169 16.17 18.92 7.89
N GLY A 170 15.40 18.43 8.84
CA GLY A 170 15.47 18.88 10.23
C GLY A 170 14.89 20.28 10.44
N GLU A 171 14.21 20.85 9.45
CA GLU A 171 13.58 22.18 9.50
C GLU A 171 12.13 22.06 10.01
N LEU A 172 11.95 21.35 11.12
CA LEU A 172 10.62 21.05 11.66
C LEU A 172 9.84 22.31 12.01
N MET A 173 10.52 23.37 12.45
CA MET A 173 9.89 24.66 12.78
C MET A 173 9.21 25.28 11.54
N ASN A 174 9.80 25.16 10.36
CA ASN A 174 9.21 25.66 9.12
C ASN A 174 7.91 24.89 8.76
N ALA A 175 7.91 23.56 9.00
CA ALA A 175 6.69 22.77 8.84
C ALA A 175 5.58 23.18 9.81
N LEU A 176 5.93 23.43 11.08
CA LEU A 176 5.00 23.88 12.11
C LEU A 176 4.39 25.24 11.79
N GLU A 177 5.23 26.20 11.37
CA GLU A 177 4.77 27.54 10.98
C GLU A 177 3.83 27.47 9.77
N LEU A 178 4.15 26.66 8.78
CA LEU A 178 3.30 26.43 7.61
C LEU A 178 1.90 25.93 8.01
N TYR A 179 1.83 24.86 8.83
CA TYR A 179 0.56 24.30 9.27
C TYR A 179 -0.22 25.26 10.15
N HIS A 180 0.47 26.00 11.02
CA HIS A 180 -0.17 27.00 11.87
C HIS A 180 -0.77 28.15 11.06
N ASN A 181 -0.08 28.62 10.02
CA ASN A 181 -0.59 29.65 9.12
C ASN A 181 -1.79 29.19 8.33
N GLU A 182 -1.81 27.92 7.88
CA GLU A 182 -2.98 27.34 7.22
C GLU A 182 -4.19 27.29 8.15
N LEU A 183 -4.01 26.84 9.40
CA LEU A 183 -5.09 26.79 10.37
C LEU A 183 -5.65 28.19 10.73
N LYS A 184 -4.82 29.24 10.68
CA LYS A 184 -5.30 30.63 10.83
C LYS A 184 -6.24 31.03 9.70
N GLN A 185 -5.98 30.58 8.48
CA GLN A 185 -6.82 30.88 7.31
C GLN A 185 -8.03 29.94 7.20
N ARG A 186 -7.84 28.66 7.55
CA ARG A 186 -8.86 27.60 7.43
C ARG A 186 -8.95 26.78 8.72
N PRO A 187 -9.59 27.32 9.78
CA PRO A 187 -9.60 26.71 11.11
C PRO A 187 -10.32 25.36 11.19
N PHE A 188 -11.02 24.95 10.14
CA PHE A 188 -11.80 23.70 10.10
C PHE A 188 -11.17 22.62 9.21
N ASN A 189 -9.84 22.62 9.02
CA ASN A 189 -9.16 21.59 8.22
C ASN A 189 -8.62 20.44 9.09
N PRO A 190 -9.35 19.30 9.21
CA PRO A 190 -8.96 18.16 10.06
C PRO A 190 -7.58 17.59 9.73
N ASP A 191 -7.23 17.56 8.44
CA ASP A 191 -5.97 16.97 7.99
C ASP A 191 -4.76 17.79 8.45
N ILE A 192 -4.90 19.11 8.50
CA ILE A 192 -3.81 19.98 8.99
C ILE A 192 -3.62 19.82 10.50
N TYR A 193 -4.69 19.64 11.28
CA TYR A 193 -4.55 19.32 12.71
C TYR A 193 -3.78 18.00 12.92
N LEU A 194 -4.08 16.95 12.14
CA LEU A 194 -3.35 15.67 12.22
C LEU A 194 -1.88 15.82 11.83
N LEU A 195 -1.57 16.59 10.78
CA LEU A 195 -0.19 16.87 10.35
C LEU A 195 0.56 17.69 11.39
N LEU A 196 -0.08 18.71 11.93
CA LEU A 196 0.48 19.58 12.97
C LEU A 196 0.77 18.78 14.23
N SER A 197 -0.21 18.01 14.74
CA SER A 197 -0.03 17.18 15.93
C SER A 197 1.12 16.18 15.76
N ARG A 198 1.20 15.51 14.61
CA ARG A 198 2.30 14.58 14.33
C ARG A 198 3.67 15.28 14.29
N SER A 199 3.72 16.47 13.69
CA SER A 199 4.97 17.24 13.61
C SER A 199 5.41 17.73 14.99
N LEU A 200 4.48 18.21 15.83
CA LEU A 200 4.73 18.59 17.21
C LEU A 200 5.22 17.39 18.06
N LYS A 201 4.59 16.22 17.89
CA LYS A 201 5.04 14.99 18.58
C LYS A 201 6.47 14.62 18.21
N LEU A 202 6.85 14.73 16.95
CA LEU A 202 8.20 14.45 16.46
C LEU A 202 9.22 15.49 16.92
N SER A 203 8.80 16.72 17.27
CA SER A 203 9.67 17.76 17.86
C SER A 203 9.80 17.67 19.38
N GLY A 204 9.09 16.73 20.01
CA GLY A 204 9.06 16.61 21.47
C GLY A 204 8.08 17.55 22.17
N GLU A 205 7.24 18.27 21.41
CA GLU A 205 6.21 19.19 21.91
C GLU A 205 4.91 18.41 22.22
N ASP A 206 4.99 17.48 23.17
CA ASP A 206 3.93 16.49 23.42
C ASP A 206 2.60 17.15 23.83
N ASP A 207 2.62 18.15 24.73
CA ASP A 207 1.41 18.83 25.18
C ASP A 207 0.73 19.60 24.05
N SER A 208 1.52 20.25 23.17
CA SER A 208 1.01 20.96 22.00
C SER A 208 0.41 19.98 20.96
N ALA A 209 1.03 18.80 20.79
CA ALA A 209 0.53 17.76 19.92
C ALA A 209 -0.81 17.21 20.38
N VAL A 210 -0.96 16.97 21.69
CA VAL A 210 -2.21 16.54 22.33
C VAL A 210 -3.29 17.62 22.16
N HIS A 211 -2.96 18.88 22.46
CA HIS A 211 -3.90 20.00 22.29
C HIS A 211 -4.45 20.12 20.87
N CYS A 212 -3.62 19.91 19.85
CA CYS A 212 -4.10 19.91 18.44
C CYS A 212 -5.13 18.80 18.18
N LEU A 213 -4.94 17.61 18.75
CA LEU A 213 -5.89 16.50 18.58
C LEU A 213 -7.19 16.76 19.35
N GLU A 214 -7.10 17.33 20.56
CA GLU A 214 -8.27 17.73 21.35
C GLU A 214 -9.09 18.80 20.61
N LYS A 215 -8.43 19.80 20.00
CA LYS A 215 -9.09 20.80 19.16
C LYS A 215 -9.76 20.20 17.94
N LEU A 216 -9.12 19.24 17.30
CA LEU A 216 -9.75 18.50 16.20
C LEU A 216 -11.00 17.75 16.67
N LEU A 217 -10.96 17.13 17.84
CA LEU A 217 -12.12 16.42 18.40
C LEU A 217 -13.23 17.34 18.90
N GLU A 218 -12.92 18.59 19.27
CA GLU A 218 -13.97 19.62 19.50
C GLU A 218 -14.74 19.95 18.19
N LEU A 219 -14.05 19.94 17.04
CA LEU A 219 -14.62 20.25 15.72
C LEU A 219 -15.27 19.02 15.06
N ASP A 220 -14.69 17.85 15.23
CA ASP A 220 -15.12 16.56 14.68
C ASP A 220 -14.98 15.47 15.76
N PRO A 221 -15.95 15.36 16.70
CA PRO A 221 -15.88 14.42 17.81
C PRO A 221 -15.78 12.94 17.39
N GLY A 222 -16.26 12.63 16.20
CA GLY A 222 -16.22 11.29 15.61
C GLY A 222 -14.95 10.97 14.82
N ASN A 223 -13.95 11.82 14.80
CA ASN A 223 -12.74 11.61 13.99
C ASN A 223 -11.89 10.42 14.51
N PRO A 224 -11.88 9.27 13.82
CA PRO A 224 -11.20 8.07 14.33
C PRO A 224 -9.68 8.22 14.35
N LEU A 225 -9.11 9.02 13.42
CA LEU A 225 -7.67 9.28 13.38
C LEU A 225 -7.23 10.13 14.57
N ALA A 226 -8.02 11.15 14.94
CA ALA A 226 -7.73 11.98 16.09
C ALA A 226 -7.88 11.21 17.41
N GLN A 227 -8.95 10.41 17.56
CA GLN A 227 -9.18 9.58 18.76
C GLN A 227 -8.03 8.57 18.95
N HIS A 228 -7.67 7.85 17.91
CA HIS A 228 -6.60 6.86 17.98
C HIS A 228 -5.24 7.49 18.30
N ASN A 229 -4.89 8.59 17.61
CA ASN A 229 -3.63 9.29 17.86
C ASN A 229 -3.60 9.91 19.26
N LEU A 230 -4.72 10.43 19.78
CA LEU A 230 -4.80 10.96 21.13
C LEU A 230 -4.52 9.86 22.18
N SER A 231 -5.11 8.68 22.00
CA SER A 231 -4.83 7.52 22.85
C SER A 231 -3.36 7.09 22.77
N ALA A 232 -2.79 7.09 21.56
CA ALA A 232 -1.38 6.75 21.33
C ALA A 232 -0.40 7.76 21.97
N TYR A 233 -0.74 9.06 21.99
CA TYR A 233 0.12 10.10 22.55
C TYR A 233 0.01 10.22 24.07
N THR A 234 -1.18 10.00 24.63
CA THR A 234 -1.45 10.17 26.06
C THR A 234 -1.35 8.88 26.87
N GLY A 235 -1.45 7.72 26.22
CA GLY A 235 -1.61 6.43 26.87
C GLY A 235 -2.95 6.27 27.61
N LYS A 236 -3.91 7.18 27.40
CA LYS A 236 -5.24 7.13 28.03
C LYS A 236 -6.27 6.56 27.06
N ASN A 237 -7.26 5.83 27.59
CA ASN A 237 -8.34 5.22 26.80
C ASN A 237 -7.81 4.39 25.62
N VAL A 238 -6.69 3.69 25.84
CA VAL A 238 -6.08 2.85 24.82
C VAL A 238 -7.05 1.73 24.46
N PRO A 239 -7.49 1.62 23.19
CA PRO A 239 -8.40 0.54 22.78
C PRO A 239 -7.68 -0.80 22.78
N THR A 240 -8.43 -1.90 22.88
CA THR A 240 -7.89 -3.27 22.76
C THR A 240 -7.44 -3.59 21.35
N ARG A 241 -7.97 -2.88 20.33
CA ARG A 241 -7.50 -2.88 18.93
C ARG A 241 -7.80 -1.55 18.27
N ALA A 242 -7.14 -1.27 17.17
CA ALA A 242 -7.45 -0.10 16.35
C ALA A 242 -8.89 -0.19 15.80
N ASP A 243 -9.57 0.95 15.77
CA ASP A 243 -10.92 1.06 15.21
C ASP A 243 -10.92 0.80 13.70
N ASP A 244 -11.97 0.15 13.18
CA ASP A 244 -12.09 -0.21 11.77
C ASP A 244 -12.03 1.01 10.85
N ASP A 245 -12.66 2.12 11.23
CA ASP A 245 -12.64 3.34 10.45
C ASP A 245 -11.27 4.02 10.49
N TYR A 246 -10.53 3.91 11.62
CA TYR A 246 -9.13 4.34 11.68
C TYR A 246 -8.27 3.57 10.68
N VAL A 247 -8.35 2.24 10.70
CA VAL A 247 -7.57 1.37 9.81
C VAL A 247 -7.96 1.64 8.35
N ARG A 248 -9.27 1.59 8.03
CA ARG A 248 -9.77 1.82 6.67
C ARG A 248 -9.32 3.18 6.11
N LYS A 249 -9.56 4.28 6.86
CA LYS A 249 -9.18 5.62 6.41
C LYS A 249 -7.68 5.80 6.26
N THR A 250 -6.89 5.16 7.12
CA THR A 250 -5.43 5.16 7.02
C THR A 250 -4.97 4.50 5.72
N PHE A 251 -5.42 3.28 5.46
CA PHE A 251 -4.97 2.51 4.30
C PHE A 251 -5.57 2.97 2.98
N ASP A 252 -6.82 3.40 2.94
CA ASP A 252 -7.42 4.00 1.74
C ASP A 252 -6.67 5.25 1.27
N ARG A 253 -6.17 6.09 2.22
CA ARG A 253 -5.35 7.26 1.89
C ARG A 253 -3.98 6.88 1.35
N PHE A 254 -3.47 5.75 1.77
CA PHE A 254 -2.10 5.32 1.54
C PHE A 254 -1.96 4.37 0.34
N ALA A 255 -3.04 3.74 -0.11
CA ALA A 255 -3.05 2.68 -1.11
C ALA A 255 -2.22 2.99 -2.36
N GLY A 256 -2.42 4.17 -2.97
CA GLY A 256 -1.74 4.54 -4.23
C GLY A 256 -0.22 4.68 -4.15
N SER A 257 0.36 4.81 -2.95
CA SER A 257 1.80 4.92 -2.73
C SER A 257 2.38 3.80 -1.87
N PHE A 258 1.54 2.85 -1.46
CA PHE A 258 1.87 1.84 -0.44
C PHE A 258 3.09 1.00 -0.81
N ASP A 259 3.06 0.33 -1.96
CA ASP A 259 4.15 -0.53 -2.41
C ASP A 259 5.48 0.23 -2.56
N LEU A 260 5.43 1.46 -3.10
CA LEU A 260 6.61 2.30 -3.26
C LEU A 260 7.21 2.71 -1.91
N VAL A 261 6.35 3.05 -0.94
CA VAL A 261 6.82 3.41 0.41
C VAL A 261 7.42 2.19 1.11
N LEU A 262 6.80 1.02 1.01
CA LEU A 262 7.34 -0.21 1.60
C LEU A 262 8.69 -0.61 0.99
N GLN A 263 8.90 -0.42 -0.31
CA GLN A 263 10.21 -0.60 -0.94
C GLN A 263 11.29 0.31 -0.34
N ARG A 264 10.94 1.58 -0.05
CA ARG A 264 11.87 2.54 0.58
C ARG A 264 12.18 2.19 2.04
N LEU A 265 11.27 1.51 2.72
CA LEU A 265 11.44 1.04 4.10
C LEU A 265 12.19 -0.30 4.20
N ASP A 266 12.68 -0.86 3.10
CA ASP A 266 13.27 -2.21 3.06
C ASP A 266 12.37 -3.24 3.75
N TYR A 267 11.08 -3.24 3.38
CA TYR A 267 10.04 -4.05 4.03
C TYR A 267 10.22 -5.54 3.76
N LYS A 268 10.40 -6.31 4.82
CA LYS A 268 10.80 -7.72 4.76
C LYS A 268 9.71 -8.71 5.13
N ALA A 269 8.62 -8.27 5.75
CA ALA A 269 7.61 -9.19 6.29
C ALA A 269 7.06 -10.19 5.26
N PRO A 270 6.74 -9.85 3.99
CA PRO A 270 6.30 -10.83 3.00
C PRO A 270 7.30 -11.96 2.76
N PHE A 271 8.60 -11.65 2.67
CA PHE A 271 9.66 -12.65 2.47
C PHE A 271 9.91 -13.50 3.72
N LEU A 272 9.73 -12.92 4.91
CA LEU A 272 9.81 -13.65 6.18
C LEU A 272 8.65 -14.65 6.29
N ILE A 273 7.44 -14.23 5.95
CA ILE A 273 6.25 -15.09 5.87
C ILE A 273 6.47 -16.21 4.84
N GLU A 274 6.93 -15.88 3.63
CA GLU A 274 7.23 -16.88 2.60
C GLU A 274 8.20 -17.96 3.11
N LYS A 275 9.30 -17.54 3.72
CA LYS A 275 10.31 -18.46 4.26
C LYS A 275 9.69 -19.44 5.27
N ALA A 276 8.92 -18.93 6.24
CA ALA A 276 8.25 -19.77 7.22
C ALA A 276 7.16 -20.66 6.58
N PHE A 277 6.40 -20.13 5.63
CA PHE A 277 5.41 -20.88 4.87
C PHE A 277 6.04 -22.05 4.08
N LEU A 278 7.17 -21.82 3.43
CA LEU A 278 7.88 -22.87 2.69
C LEU A 278 8.46 -23.94 3.63
N GLU A 279 8.84 -23.60 4.86
CA GLU A 279 9.32 -24.58 5.85
C GLU A 279 8.21 -25.58 6.21
N ILE A 280 6.99 -25.09 6.50
CA ILE A 280 5.83 -25.96 6.79
C ILE A 280 5.30 -26.69 5.56
N ALA A 281 5.32 -26.06 4.39
CA ALA A 281 4.83 -26.64 3.15
C ALA A 281 5.68 -27.83 2.63
N LYS A 282 6.90 -28.04 3.15
CA LYS A 282 7.73 -29.21 2.83
C LYS A 282 7.15 -30.52 3.38
N SER A 283 6.49 -30.44 4.53
CA SER A 283 5.88 -31.61 5.22
C SER A 283 4.37 -31.66 5.03
N ALA A 284 3.76 -30.63 4.45
CA ALA A 284 2.31 -30.53 4.26
C ALA A 284 1.84 -31.20 2.94
N LYS A 285 0.52 -31.34 2.83
CA LYS A 285 -0.15 -31.80 1.59
C LYS A 285 0.26 -30.95 0.40
N PRO A 286 0.31 -31.49 -0.81
CA PRO A 286 0.74 -30.74 -2.01
C PRO A 286 -0.23 -29.60 -2.42
N SER A 287 -1.34 -29.41 -1.71
CA SER A 287 -2.45 -28.53 -2.08
C SER A 287 -3.06 -27.93 -0.83
N LEU A 288 -2.75 -26.64 -0.56
CA LEU A 288 -3.14 -25.94 0.67
C LEU A 288 -4.23 -24.89 0.39
N ALA A 289 -5.24 -24.83 1.26
CA ALA A 289 -6.14 -23.67 1.35
C ALA A 289 -5.48 -22.64 2.27
N VAL A 290 -5.13 -21.48 1.72
CA VAL A 290 -4.36 -20.42 2.40
C VAL A 290 -5.20 -19.17 2.52
N LEU A 291 -5.19 -18.56 3.70
CA LEU A 291 -5.73 -17.22 3.95
C LEU A 291 -4.56 -16.24 4.11
N ASP A 292 -4.58 -15.18 3.34
CA ASP A 292 -3.75 -13.97 3.51
C ASP A 292 -4.58 -12.95 4.30
N ALA A 293 -4.38 -12.94 5.62
CA ALA A 293 -5.17 -12.19 6.58
C ALA A 293 -4.62 -10.76 6.73
N GLY A 294 -5.36 -9.77 6.21
CA GLY A 294 -4.90 -8.41 6.01
C GLY A 294 -3.97 -8.30 4.80
N CYS A 295 -4.46 -8.77 3.65
CA CYS A 295 -3.61 -8.94 2.46
C CYS A 295 -3.09 -7.62 1.86
N GLY A 296 -3.69 -6.46 2.22
CA GLY A 296 -3.30 -5.16 1.70
C GLY A 296 -3.33 -5.12 0.17
N THR A 297 -2.24 -4.66 -0.44
CA THR A 297 -2.05 -4.66 -1.91
C THR A 297 -1.68 -6.04 -2.47
N GLY A 298 -1.65 -7.08 -1.65
CA GLY A 298 -1.40 -8.46 -2.06
C GLY A 298 0.08 -8.83 -2.23
N LEU A 299 0.99 -8.23 -1.47
CA LEU A 299 2.44 -8.51 -1.58
C LEU A 299 2.81 -9.96 -1.23
N CYS A 300 2.08 -10.61 -0.32
CA CYS A 300 2.29 -12.01 0.01
C CYS A 300 1.73 -12.96 -1.08
N GLY A 301 0.70 -12.53 -1.82
CA GLY A 301 -0.02 -13.35 -2.76
C GLY A 301 0.85 -14.14 -3.76
N PRO A 302 1.74 -13.49 -4.54
CA PRO A 302 2.63 -14.18 -5.48
C PRO A 302 3.57 -15.19 -4.82
N LEU A 303 3.95 -14.96 -3.56
CA LEU A 303 4.87 -15.80 -2.78
C LEU A 303 4.15 -17.06 -2.24
N LEU A 304 2.85 -16.93 -1.92
CA LEU A 304 2.03 -18.02 -1.39
C LEU A 304 1.41 -18.90 -2.50
N ARG A 305 1.05 -18.28 -3.64
CA ARG A 305 0.32 -18.92 -4.75
C ARG A 305 0.93 -20.25 -5.23
N PRO A 306 2.27 -20.40 -5.36
CA PRO A 306 2.86 -21.65 -5.87
C PRO A 306 2.54 -22.91 -5.06
N ARG A 307 2.11 -22.77 -3.80
CA ARG A 307 1.76 -23.88 -2.90
C ARG A 307 0.29 -23.87 -2.47
N ALA A 308 -0.46 -22.83 -2.82
CA ALA A 308 -1.88 -22.68 -2.52
C ALA A 308 -2.74 -23.23 -3.68
N ASN A 309 -3.67 -24.16 -3.40
CA ASN A 309 -4.71 -24.51 -4.36
C ASN A 309 -5.89 -23.53 -4.28
N ARG A 310 -6.11 -22.94 -3.11
CA ARG A 310 -7.03 -21.84 -2.87
C ARG A 310 -6.31 -20.78 -2.06
N LEU A 311 -6.27 -19.55 -2.58
CA LEU A 311 -5.71 -18.40 -1.91
C LEU A 311 -6.79 -17.33 -1.76
N THR A 312 -7.19 -17.09 -0.52
CA THR A 312 -8.16 -16.05 -0.17
C THR A 312 -7.41 -14.89 0.47
N GLY A 313 -7.70 -13.65 0.06
CA GLY A 313 -7.22 -12.43 0.69
C GLY A 313 -8.35 -11.69 1.40
N VAL A 314 -8.11 -11.21 2.59
CA VAL A 314 -9.07 -10.40 3.37
C VAL A 314 -8.41 -9.10 3.79
N ASP A 315 -9.08 -7.97 3.59
CA ASP A 315 -8.65 -6.65 4.05
C ASP A 315 -9.84 -5.73 4.34
N LEU A 316 -9.65 -4.72 5.18
CA LEU A 316 -10.66 -3.70 5.48
C LEU A 316 -10.79 -2.63 4.40
N SER A 317 -9.71 -2.40 3.63
CA SER A 317 -9.63 -1.34 2.64
C SER A 317 -9.99 -1.86 1.26
N SER A 318 -11.11 -1.39 0.71
CA SER A 318 -11.52 -1.69 -0.67
C SER A 318 -10.49 -1.21 -1.70
N ARG A 319 -9.77 -0.11 -1.42
CA ARG A 319 -8.71 0.39 -2.29
C ARG A 319 -7.50 -0.53 -2.31
N MET A 320 -7.11 -1.08 -1.16
CA MET A 320 -6.06 -2.10 -1.07
C MET A 320 -6.44 -3.36 -1.85
N LEU A 321 -7.66 -3.85 -1.65
CA LEU A 321 -8.18 -5.01 -2.38
C LEU A 321 -8.25 -4.78 -3.89
N GLY A 322 -8.52 -3.55 -4.34
CA GLY A 322 -8.44 -3.17 -5.75
C GLY A 322 -7.05 -3.44 -6.34
N LEU A 323 -5.99 -3.04 -5.63
CA LEU A 323 -4.60 -3.28 -6.03
C LEU A 323 -4.21 -4.76 -5.92
N ALA A 324 -4.66 -5.47 -4.88
CA ALA A 324 -4.46 -6.91 -4.73
C ALA A 324 -5.09 -7.70 -5.90
N LYS A 325 -6.26 -7.27 -6.39
CA LYS A 325 -6.94 -7.86 -7.54
C LYS A 325 -6.13 -7.73 -8.83
N GLU A 326 -5.41 -6.62 -9.01
CA GLU A 326 -4.54 -6.40 -10.18
C GLU A 326 -3.40 -7.43 -10.26
N ARG A 327 -3.01 -8.07 -9.15
CA ARG A 327 -1.97 -9.12 -9.13
C ARG A 327 -2.45 -10.46 -9.69
N GLN A 328 -3.76 -10.68 -9.81
CA GLN A 328 -4.38 -11.88 -10.42
C GLN A 328 -3.92 -13.22 -9.81
N VAL A 329 -3.61 -13.25 -8.52
CA VAL A 329 -3.13 -14.44 -7.82
C VAL A 329 -4.10 -14.99 -6.77
N TYR A 330 -5.09 -14.20 -6.36
CA TYR A 330 -6.11 -14.60 -5.40
C TYR A 330 -7.30 -15.23 -6.11
N ASP A 331 -7.83 -16.33 -5.54
CA ASP A 331 -9.09 -16.93 -5.99
C ASP A 331 -10.28 -16.14 -5.45
N GLU A 332 -10.12 -15.50 -4.28
CA GLU A 332 -11.15 -14.70 -3.62
C GLU A 332 -10.52 -13.53 -2.87
N LEU A 333 -11.14 -12.36 -2.95
CA LEU A 333 -10.78 -11.16 -2.18
C LEU A 333 -12.03 -10.67 -1.47
N VAL A 334 -11.93 -10.49 -0.14
CA VAL A 334 -13.08 -10.18 0.72
C VAL A 334 -12.79 -8.89 1.50
N GLU A 335 -13.70 -7.90 1.40
CA GLU A 335 -13.69 -6.72 2.24
C GLU A 335 -14.41 -7.05 3.56
N ALA A 336 -13.63 -7.23 4.64
CA ALA A 336 -14.18 -7.56 5.96
C ALA A 336 -13.22 -7.19 7.09
N GLU A 337 -13.78 -7.01 8.31
CA GLU A 337 -12.99 -7.00 9.54
C GLU A 337 -12.48 -8.43 9.80
N LEU A 338 -11.19 -8.53 10.10
CA LEU A 338 -10.48 -9.81 10.14
C LEU A 338 -11.07 -10.80 11.16
N THR A 339 -11.31 -10.35 12.39
CA THR A 339 -11.81 -11.22 13.46
C THR A 339 -13.22 -11.74 13.14
N ALA A 340 -14.09 -10.85 12.64
CA ALA A 340 -15.44 -11.20 12.24
C ALA A 340 -15.46 -12.18 11.06
N TYR A 341 -14.56 -12.00 10.09
CA TYR A 341 -14.42 -12.94 8.97
C TYR A 341 -13.95 -14.33 9.43
N LEU A 342 -12.94 -14.37 10.29
CA LEU A 342 -12.39 -15.62 10.83
C LEU A 342 -13.43 -16.38 11.66
N GLN A 343 -14.25 -15.70 12.47
CA GLN A 343 -15.32 -16.31 13.26
C GLN A 343 -16.42 -16.97 12.40
N GLN A 344 -16.59 -16.51 11.17
CA GLN A 344 -17.54 -17.13 10.21
C GLN A 344 -16.88 -18.26 9.40
N SER A 345 -15.56 -18.41 9.47
CA SER A 345 -14.80 -19.42 8.76
C SER A 345 -14.55 -20.61 9.68
N ASN A 346 -15.20 -21.75 9.44
CA ASN A 346 -15.04 -22.93 10.29
C ASN A 346 -14.18 -23.99 9.61
N ALA A 347 -13.01 -24.30 10.15
CA ALA A 347 -12.06 -25.30 9.64
C ALA A 347 -11.82 -25.16 8.11
N ALA A 348 -11.67 -23.93 7.63
CA ALA A 348 -11.63 -23.63 6.19
C ALA A 348 -10.19 -23.67 5.63
N TYR A 349 -9.18 -23.33 6.46
CA TYR A 349 -7.82 -23.07 6.01
C TYR A 349 -6.81 -24.06 6.56
N ASP A 350 -5.88 -24.51 5.72
CA ASP A 350 -4.71 -25.28 6.14
C ASP A 350 -3.63 -24.36 6.72
N VAL A 351 -3.54 -23.13 6.20
CA VAL A 351 -2.60 -22.11 6.66
C VAL A 351 -3.25 -20.73 6.65
N ILE A 352 -3.06 -19.96 7.72
CA ILE A 352 -3.35 -18.53 7.80
C ILE A 352 -2.01 -17.80 7.90
N VAL A 353 -1.79 -16.78 7.06
CA VAL A 353 -0.66 -15.87 7.16
C VAL A 353 -1.12 -14.46 7.47
N SER A 354 -0.32 -13.67 8.21
CA SER A 354 -0.65 -12.28 8.54
C SER A 354 0.62 -11.45 8.68
N ALA A 355 0.91 -10.62 7.67
CA ALA A 355 2.12 -9.80 7.59
C ALA A 355 1.81 -8.35 8.02
N ASP A 356 2.33 -7.91 9.16
CA ASP A 356 2.18 -6.54 9.73
C ASP A 356 0.72 -6.06 9.89
N VAL A 357 -0.18 -6.97 10.24
CA VAL A 357 -1.60 -6.69 10.49
C VAL A 357 -1.91 -6.72 11.98
N LEU A 358 -1.38 -7.72 12.70
CA LEU A 358 -1.68 -7.88 14.13
C LEU A 358 -1.04 -6.78 15.00
N CYS A 359 -0.20 -5.93 14.44
CA CYS A 359 0.24 -4.68 15.05
C CYS A 359 -0.88 -3.62 15.21
N TYR A 360 -2.08 -3.85 14.65
CA TYR A 360 -3.27 -3.02 14.91
C TYR A 360 -4.18 -3.60 16.01
N PHE A 361 -3.76 -4.71 16.63
CA PHE A 361 -4.41 -5.35 17.77
C PHE A 361 -3.50 -5.23 19.00
N GLY A 362 -4.01 -4.68 20.09
CA GLY A 362 -3.35 -4.70 21.40
C GLY A 362 -3.62 -6.03 22.08
N ASP A 363 -4.90 -6.36 22.29
CA ASP A 363 -5.33 -7.66 22.75
C ASP A 363 -5.43 -8.65 21.58
N LEU A 364 -4.50 -9.62 21.57
CA LEU A 364 -4.42 -10.64 20.53
C LEU A 364 -5.36 -11.84 20.77
N LEU A 365 -5.87 -12.04 21.99
CA LEU A 365 -6.65 -13.25 22.32
C LEU A 365 -7.89 -13.43 21.43
N PRO A 366 -8.72 -12.40 21.15
CA PRO A 366 -9.91 -12.57 20.32
C PRO A 366 -9.57 -12.99 18.87
N VAL A 367 -8.59 -12.37 18.24
CA VAL A 367 -8.20 -12.70 16.86
C VAL A 367 -7.52 -14.05 16.77
N LEU A 368 -6.68 -14.43 17.74
CA LEU A 368 -6.04 -15.74 17.79
C LEU A 368 -7.06 -16.87 18.01
N THR A 369 -8.05 -16.64 18.87
CA THR A 369 -9.17 -17.60 19.07
C THR A 369 -9.98 -17.77 17.78
N ALA A 370 -10.21 -16.68 17.03
CA ALA A 370 -10.88 -16.76 15.74
C ALA A 370 -10.02 -17.50 14.69
N CYS A 371 -8.70 -17.31 14.71
CA CYS A 371 -7.78 -18.07 13.84
C CYS A 371 -7.87 -19.59 14.08
N ILE A 372 -7.90 -20.03 15.35
CA ILE A 372 -8.04 -21.46 15.69
C ILE A 372 -9.34 -22.05 15.10
N GLN A 373 -10.46 -21.33 15.19
CA GLN A 373 -11.74 -21.79 14.64
C GLN A 373 -11.70 -21.89 13.11
N ALA A 374 -11.00 -20.97 12.45
CA ALA A 374 -10.88 -20.93 11.01
C ALA A 374 -9.88 -21.96 10.45
N LEU A 375 -8.94 -22.41 11.26
CA LEU A 375 -7.94 -23.42 10.88
C LEU A 375 -8.53 -24.84 10.89
N LYS A 376 -8.15 -25.64 9.92
CA LYS A 376 -8.36 -27.08 9.93
C LYS A 376 -7.53 -27.73 11.04
N PRO A 377 -7.86 -28.98 11.49
CA PRO A 377 -6.98 -29.73 12.38
C PRO A 377 -5.55 -29.79 11.82
N GLU A 378 -4.56 -29.59 12.67
CA GLU A 378 -3.12 -29.51 12.33
C GLU A 378 -2.77 -28.32 11.39
N GLY A 379 -3.67 -27.33 11.29
CA GLY A 379 -3.43 -26.11 10.52
C GLY A 379 -2.43 -25.18 11.20
N TYR A 380 -1.85 -24.28 10.41
CA TYR A 380 -0.78 -23.38 10.84
C TYR A 380 -1.21 -21.92 10.77
N LEU A 381 -0.75 -21.13 11.74
CA LEU A 381 -0.78 -19.67 11.68
C LEU A 381 0.65 -19.14 11.66
N ILE A 382 0.95 -18.25 10.71
CA ILE A 382 2.23 -17.56 10.58
C ILE A 382 1.95 -16.07 10.58
N PHE A 383 2.53 -15.33 11.53
CA PHE A 383 2.27 -13.89 11.61
C PHE A 383 3.47 -13.10 12.14
N THR A 384 3.42 -11.79 11.93
CA THR A 384 4.39 -10.86 12.50
C THR A 384 3.71 -9.86 13.43
N VAL A 385 4.43 -9.42 14.46
CA VAL A 385 4.06 -8.30 15.35
C VAL A 385 5.30 -7.47 15.67
N GLU A 386 5.14 -6.19 15.99
CA GLU A 386 6.25 -5.36 16.46
C GLU A 386 6.65 -5.76 17.89
N LYS A 387 7.96 -5.78 18.13
CA LYS A 387 8.53 -6.14 19.43
C LYS A 387 8.43 -4.98 20.40
N LEU A 388 7.92 -5.22 21.58
CA LEU A 388 7.96 -4.29 22.70
C LEU A 388 9.36 -4.26 23.31
N MET A 389 10.01 -3.08 23.28
CA MET A 389 11.40 -2.91 23.69
C MET A 389 11.56 -2.76 25.21
N THR A 390 10.49 -2.39 25.92
CA THR A 390 10.47 -2.20 27.36
C THR A 390 9.29 -2.95 27.96
N GLU A 391 9.46 -3.49 29.16
CA GLU A 391 8.35 -4.14 29.86
C GLU A 391 7.19 -3.18 30.06
N PHE A 392 5.98 -3.65 29.88
CA PHE A 392 4.75 -2.93 30.08
C PHE A 392 3.72 -3.86 30.75
N GLU A 393 2.95 -3.33 31.70
CA GLU A 393 2.07 -4.13 32.57
C GLU A 393 1.09 -5.02 31.80
N LEU A 394 0.52 -4.52 30.70
CA LEU A 394 -0.41 -5.26 29.86
C LEU A 394 0.27 -6.23 28.87
N GLY A 395 1.61 -6.24 28.81
CA GLY A 395 2.35 -7.01 27.83
C GLY A 395 2.29 -6.49 26.37
N TYR A 396 1.50 -5.43 26.11
CA TYR A 396 1.45 -4.71 24.83
C TYR A 396 1.30 -3.21 25.06
N ARG A 397 1.70 -2.42 24.08
CA ARG A 397 1.65 -0.96 24.12
C ARG A 397 1.26 -0.37 22.78
N LEU A 398 0.35 0.62 22.80
CA LEU A 398 0.09 1.47 21.63
C LEU A 398 1.18 2.55 21.54
N ASN A 399 1.96 2.51 20.45
CA ASN A 399 3.03 3.46 20.20
C ASN A 399 2.52 4.73 19.53
N HIS A 400 3.30 5.82 19.61
CA HIS A 400 2.94 7.11 19.05
C HIS A 400 2.71 7.11 17.51
N HIS A 401 3.22 6.10 16.81
CA HIS A 401 2.97 5.92 15.38
C HIS A 401 1.66 5.17 15.05
N GLY A 402 0.86 4.82 16.08
CA GLY A 402 -0.46 4.22 15.95
C GLY A 402 -0.50 2.70 15.84
N ARG A 403 0.63 1.99 16.00
CA ARG A 403 0.70 0.52 16.02
C ARG A 403 1.01 0.02 17.43
N PHE A 404 0.53 -1.19 17.70
CA PHE A 404 0.85 -1.90 18.94
C PHE A 404 2.13 -2.69 18.78
N SER A 405 2.91 -2.72 19.85
CA SER A 405 4.03 -3.65 20.03
C SER A 405 3.74 -4.58 21.22
N HIS A 406 4.31 -5.80 21.18
CA HIS A 406 4.00 -6.87 22.12
C HIS A 406 5.28 -7.44 22.73
N SER A 407 5.22 -7.83 24.01
CA SER A 407 6.29 -8.57 24.66
C SER A 407 6.22 -10.05 24.28
N GLN A 408 7.36 -10.71 24.27
CA GLN A 408 7.44 -12.15 23.99
C GLN A 408 6.58 -12.96 24.97
N HIS A 409 6.67 -12.65 26.26
CA HIS A 409 5.91 -13.34 27.30
C HIS A 409 4.40 -13.24 27.09
N TYR A 410 3.90 -12.04 26.72
CA TYR A 410 2.48 -11.83 26.39
C TYR A 410 2.06 -12.67 25.19
N ILE A 411 2.86 -12.70 24.13
CA ILE A 411 2.58 -13.47 22.92
C ILE A 411 2.48 -14.97 23.27
N GLU A 412 3.47 -15.50 23.99
CA GLU A 412 3.52 -16.92 24.36
C GLU A 412 2.35 -17.32 25.26
N SER A 413 2.01 -16.52 26.27
CA SER A 413 0.86 -16.79 27.13
C SER A 413 -0.46 -16.72 26.38
N THR A 414 -0.67 -15.69 25.53
CA THR A 414 -1.90 -15.52 24.75
C THR A 414 -2.09 -16.62 23.71
N LEU A 415 -1.00 -17.10 23.09
CA LEU A 415 -1.04 -18.25 22.19
C LEU A 415 -1.46 -19.53 22.92
N ALA A 416 -0.92 -19.77 24.11
CA ALA A 416 -1.30 -20.90 24.93
C ALA A 416 -2.78 -20.82 25.36
N ASP A 417 -3.25 -19.64 25.80
CA ASP A 417 -4.64 -19.40 26.18
C ASP A 417 -5.60 -19.59 24.98
N ALA A 418 -5.18 -19.23 23.77
CA ALA A 418 -5.93 -19.48 22.55
C ALA A 418 -5.89 -20.96 22.11
N GLY A 419 -4.99 -21.79 22.65
CA GLY A 419 -4.87 -23.20 22.30
C GLY A 419 -3.87 -23.51 21.19
N PHE A 420 -2.94 -22.64 20.90
CA PHE A 420 -1.87 -22.86 19.92
C PHE A 420 -0.62 -23.48 20.55
N ASN A 421 0.06 -24.31 19.77
CA ASN A 421 1.41 -24.77 20.08
C ASN A 421 2.42 -23.94 19.29
N VAL A 422 3.38 -23.36 20.01
CA VAL A 422 4.45 -22.58 19.38
C VAL A 422 5.49 -23.52 18.78
N ILE A 423 5.64 -23.44 17.44
CA ILE A 423 6.66 -24.16 16.70
C ILE A 423 7.94 -23.34 16.65
N LYS A 424 7.79 -22.02 16.36
CA LYS A 424 8.93 -21.13 16.21
C LYS A 424 8.52 -19.69 16.54
N LEU A 425 9.36 -19.01 17.30
CA LEU A 425 9.27 -17.58 17.57
C LEU A 425 10.68 -16.99 17.39
N GLU A 426 10.84 -16.10 16.42
CA GLU A 426 12.14 -15.51 16.07
C GLU A 426 12.04 -13.98 16.14
N THR A 427 13.05 -13.34 16.72
CA THR A 427 13.24 -11.89 16.57
C THR A 427 13.78 -11.61 15.15
N VAL A 428 13.11 -10.71 14.43
CA VAL A 428 13.42 -10.35 13.06
C VAL A 428 13.38 -8.83 12.87
N VAL A 429 14.04 -8.32 11.83
CA VAL A 429 13.85 -6.95 11.36
C VAL A 429 12.73 -6.95 10.33
N LEU A 430 11.64 -6.24 10.63
CA LEU A 430 10.47 -6.14 9.75
C LEU A 430 10.67 -5.13 8.62
N ARG A 431 11.29 -3.99 8.93
CA ARG A 431 11.55 -2.86 8.03
C ARG A 431 12.54 -1.87 8.63
N LEU A 432 12.94 -0.86 7.85
CA LEU A 432 13.69 0.30 8.33
C LEU A 432 12.76 1.51 8.42
N GLU A 433 12.75 2.23 9.56
CA GLU A 433 12.08 3.52 9.70
C GLU A 433 13.14 4.58 10.05
N SER A 434 13.24 5.62 9.23
CA SER A 434 14.29 6.66 9.34
C SER A 434 15.73 6.11 9.38
N GLY A 435 15.97 4.95 8.72
CA GLY A 435 17.26 4.27 8.71
C GLY A 435 17.49 3.31 9.89
N GLU A 436 16.64 3.33 10.90
CA GLU A 436 16.73 2.45 12.07
C GLU A 436 15.88 1.18 11.89
N PRO A 437 16.34 0.02 12.36
CA PRO A 437 15.61 -1.23 12.25
C PRO A 437 14.39 -1.26 13.18
N VAL A 438 13.23 -1.60 12.64
CA VAL A 438 12.05 -1.94 13.42
C VAL A 438 12.07 -3.45 13.67
N GLU A 439 12.41 -3.81 14.92
CA GLU A 439 12.39 -5.21 15.34
C GLU A 439 10.96 -5.69 15.58
N GLY A 440 10.73 -6.95 15.24
CA GLY A 440 9.49 -7.66 15.51
C GLY A 440 9.72 -9.13 15.78
N TYR A 441 8.63 -9.84 15.94
CA TYR A 441 8.63 -11.29 16.03
C TYR A 441 7.98 -11.88 14.79
N LEU A 442 8.60 -12.93 14.23
CA LEU A 442 7.99 -13.86 13.30
C LEU A 442 7.59 -15.10 14.07
N ILE A 443 6.31 -15.42 14.08
CA ILE A 443 5.72 -16.49 14.88
C ILE A 443 5.10 -17.52 13.95
N THR A 444 5.43 -18.79 14.19
CA THR A 444 4.79 -19.96 13.53
C THR A 444 4.22 -20.86 14.60
N VAL A 445 2.92 -21.12 14.53
CA VAL A 445 2.18 -21.93 15.48
C VAL A 445 1.27 -22.91 14.75
N ASN A 446 0.82 -23.96 15.43
CA ASN A 446 -0.21 -24.86 14.94
C ASN A 446 -1.29 -25.12 16.00
N ASN A 447 -2.42 -25.64 15.55
CA ASN A 447 -3.57 -26.01 16.39
C ASN A 447 -3.64 -27.53 16.68
N SER A 448 -2.50 -28.23 16.64
CA SER A 448 -2.50 -29.66 17.00
C SER A 448 -2.92 -29.82 18.47
N MET A 449 -3.92 -30.70 18.75
CA MET A 449 -4.19 -31.07 20.12
C MET A 449 -2.91 -31.71 20.67
N LEU A 450 -2.40 -31.15 21.78
CA LEU A 450 -1.38 -31.86 22.57
C LEU A 450 -1.99 -33.23 22.92
N ASP A 451 -1.43 -34.30 22.40
CA ASP A 451 -1.74 -35.63 22.90
C ASP A 451 -1.57 -35.63 24.41
N ALA A 452 -2.65 -35.82 25.15
CA ALA A 452 -2.66 -35.86 26.62
C ALA A 452 -1.67 -36.88 27.20
N HIS A 453 -1.07 -37.74 26.36
CA HIS A 453 -0.03 -38.70 26.69
C HIS A 453 1.38 -38.09 26.81
N THR A 454 1.67 -36.94 26.16
CA THR A 454 3.00 -36.34 26.21
C THR A 454 3.16 -35.40 27.42
N ALA A 455 2.07 -34.87 27.96
CA ALA A 455 2.10 -34.01 29.15
C ALA A 455 2.40 -34.79 30.45
N LEU A 456 2.15 -36.11 30.48
CA LEU A 456 2.41 -36.94 31.67
C LEU A 456 3.83 -37.54 31.71
N SER A 457 4.60 -37.48 30.64
CA SER A 457 5.96 -38.05 30.59
C SER A 457 7.06 -37.07 31.03
N ASN A 458 6.76 -35.79 31.20
CA ASN A 458 7.73 -34.77 31.66
C ASN A 458 7.64 -34.45 33.17
N TRP A 459 6.86 -35.24 33.91
CA TRP A 459 6.73 -35.12 35.38
C TRP A 459 7.17 -36.42 36.10
N SER A 460 8.07 -37.20 35.51
CA SER A 460 8.70 -38.36 36.15
C SER A 460 10.21 -38.19 36.25
#